data_bc49e882346f741b9698e944899b0c1c
#
_entry.id   bc49e882346f741b9698e944899b0c1c
#
_cell.length_a   1.000
_cell.length_b   1.000
_cell.length_c   1.000
_cell.angle_alpha   90.00
_cell.angle_beta   90.00
_cell.angle_gamma   90.00
#
_symmetry.space_group_name_H-M   'P 1'
#
loop_
_entity.id
_entity.type
_entity.pdbx_description
1 polymer ?
#
loop_
_entity_poly.entity_id
_entity_poly.type
_entity_poly.pdbx_seq_one_letter_code
_entity_poly.pdbx_strand_id
1 'polypeptide(L)'
;YDRITAEKGEHSVALVTGEEKRVPPNPRWFVCTVEAMPIDRPVAFLAVDEVQLAGDRNRGHVFTDRLLRARGVRETMFLGSDTIAPLLTRLVPAARIERKPRFSKLSHAGFKKLGQLPKRSAIVAFSAAEVYALAERIRARAGGTAVVLGALSPRTRNAQVAMYQAGEVPYLVATDAIGMGLNMDIEHVAFSGVRKFDGRGHRALTPAEVGQIAGRAGRFRRDGTFGPTGELAEIDPEVVAAVERHEFPALQKLWWRNAELDFRSVDRLRESLGARPPAPFLTPAREEEDEAALQALAALPEVRQLAHDEDTVRLLWEVCQVPDFRKLLTDAHIQLLAKLFDQLARRGRLSGTWVGRQLEQLDRIDGDLDLLMTRLSHVRTWTYVSHRAEWLEDAPGWQQRARTIEDRLSDALHAELTARFVDRRSIVLATAASSDVAASGEVRVGRFVIGRLQGLTWTPAEGGRAEERAARESLAGEVAARVERCVTAPADAFTLTDEGIVWDGGVVARLGQGPTLRSEEHTSELQSPCNLVCRLLLEKK
;
A
#
# COMPACT_ATOMS: atom_id res chain seq x y z
N TYR A 1 -4.44 4.09 16.71
CA TYR A 1 -4.38 3.34 17.96
C TYR A 1 -3.09 3.67 18.71
N ASP A 2 -1.90 3.36 18.15
CA ASP A 2 -0.59 3.48 18.81
C ASP A 2 -0.33 4.86 19.40
N ARG A 3 -0.73 5.92 18.70
CA ARG A 3 -0.58 7.29 19.20
C ARG A 3 -1.44 7.56 20.44
N ILE A 4 -2.68 7.09 20.45
CA ILE A 4 -3.57 7.25 21.62
C ILE A 4 -3.07 6.39 22.78
N THR A 5 -2.59 5.18 22.49
CA THR A 5 -2.02 4.26 23.46
C THR A 5 -0.76 4.86 24.11
N ALA A 6 0.12 5.48 23.32
CA ALA A 6 1.31 6.17 23.83
C ALA A 6 0.95 7.35 24.77
N GLU A 7 -0.15 8.08 24.49
CA GLU A 7 -0.59 9.22 25.31
C GLU A 7 -1.42 8.81 26.55
N LYS A 8 -2.23 7.77 26.45
CA LYS A 8 -3.26 7.41 27.45
C LYS A 8 -2.95 6.14 28.23
N GLY A 9 -1.93 5.39 27.82
CA GLY A 9 -1.54 4.11 28.40
C GLY A 9 -2.33 2.93 27.81
N GLU A 10 -1.65 1.81 27.64
CA GLU A 10 -2.16 0.60 26.98
C GLU A 10 -3.40 0.02 27.68
N HIS A 11 -3.46 0.08 29.01
CA HIS A 11 -4.58 -0.45 29.80
C HIS A 11 -5.88 0.36 29.67
N SER A 12 -5.83 1.55 29.07
CA SER A 12 -7.00 2.43 28.93
C SER A 12 -7.59 2.48 27.52
N VAL A 13 -6.91 1.90 26.53
CA VAL A 13 -7.27 2.01 25.10
C VAL A 13 -7.65 0.66 24.53
N ALA A 14 -8.87 0.54 24.02
CA ALA A 14 -9.31 -0.63 23.27
C ALA A 14 -9.12 -0.41 21.77
N LEU A 15 -8.70 -1.46 21.06
CA LEU A 15 -8.73 -1.58 19.61
C LEU A 15 -9.82 -2.60 19.24
N VAL A 16 -10.76 -2.21 18.36
CA VAL A 16 -11.82 -3.10 17.88
C VAL A 16 -11.94 -2.97 16.37
N THR A 17 -11.49 -3.99 15.67
CA THR A 17 -11.60 -4.12 14.21
C THR A 17 -12.24 -5.46 13.87
N GLY A 18 -12.53 -5.70 12.59
CA GLY A 18 -12.98 -7.03 12.14
C GLY A 18 -11.93 -8.13 12.30
N GLU A 19 -10.67 -7.77 12.40
CA GLU A 19 -9.52 -8.69 12.41
C GLU A 19 -8.77 -8.70 13.73
N GLU A 20 -8.88 -7.63 14.51
CA GLU A 20 -8.13 -7.47 15.75
C GLU A 20 -9.01 -6.89 16.85
N LYS A 21 -8.98 -7.52 18.00
CA LYS A 21 -9.70 -7.06 19.18
C LYS A 21 -8.78 -7.11 20.39
N ARG A 22 -8.37 -5.90 20.85
CA ARG A 22 -7.60 -5.72 22.09
C ARG A 22 -8.46 -4.90 23.03
N VAL A 23 -9.08 -5.53 24.00
CA VAL A 23 -9.97 -4.85 24.94
C VAL A 23 -9.46 -5.10 26.36
N PRO A 24 -8.76 -4.14 26.96
CA PRO A 24 -8.35 -4.24 28.36
C PRO A 24 -9.59 -4.27 29.29
N PRO A 25 -9.45 -4.67 30.56
CA PRO A 25 -10.59 -4.84 31.46
C PRO A 25 -11.48 -3.59 31.64
N ASN A 26 -10.89 -2.39 31.64
CA ASN A 26 -11.61 -1.12 31.84
C ASN A 26 -11.18 -0.05 30.85
N PRO A 27 -11.47 -0.24 29.53
CA PRO A 27 -11.06 0.73 28.53
C PRO A 27 -11.88 2.02 28.64
N ARG A 28 -11.20 3.15 28.56
CA ARG A 28 -11.81 4.50 28.53
C ARG A 28 -11.87 5.05 27.11
N TRP A 29 -11.00 4.57 26.22
CA TRP A 29 -10.85 5.01 24.85
C TRP A 29 -11.04 3.81 23.91
N PHE A 30 -11.79 4.03 22.83
CA PHE A 30 -12.06 3.01 21.82
C PHE A 30 -11.59 3.51 20.47
N VAL A 31 -10.74 2.74 19.82
CA VAL A 31 -10.34 2.94 18.42
C VAL A 31 -10.92 1.77 17.63
N CYS A 32 -11.81 2.06 16.69
CA CYS A 32 -12.57 1.06 15.98
C CYS A 32 -12.57 1.32 14.48
N THR A 33 -12.68 0.27 13.68
CA THR A 33 -13.21 0.43 12.33
C THR A 33 -14.72 0.71 12.42
N VAL A 34 -15.29 1.36 11.41
CA VAL A 34 -16.70 1.76 11.43
C VAL A 34 -17.62 0.54 11.49
N GLU A 35 -17.23 -0.58 10.88
CA GLU A 35 -17.96 -1.84 10.89
C GLU A 35 -18.01 -2.48 12.28
N ALA A 36 -16.89 -2.45 12.98
CA ALA A 36 -16.73 -3.10 14.29
C ALA A 36 -17.07 -2.17 15.48
N MET A 37 -17.46 -0.93 15.21
CA MET A 37 -17.77 0.06 16.24
C MET A 37 -19.02 -0.35 17.04
N PRO A 38 -18.92 -0.57 18.37
CA PRO A 38 -20.08 -0.87 19.20
C PRO A 38 -20.97 0.39 19.34
N ILE A 39 -22.22 0.28 18.92
CA ILE A 39 -23.20 1.41 18.97
C ILE A 39 -24.02 1.42 20.27
N ASP A 40 -24.11 0.28 20.95
CA ASP A 40 -24.94 0.14 22.15
C ASP A 40 -24.21 0.59 23.42
N ARG A 41 -22.93 0.91 23.31
CA ARG A 41 -22.13 1.36 24.45
C ARG A 41 -22.17 2.88 24.57
N PRO A 42 -22.69 3.45 25.68
CA PRO A 42 -22.66 4.89 25.88
C PRO A 42 -21.24 5.39 26.06
N VAL A 43 -20.85 6.39 25.27
CA VAL A 43 -19.58 7.10 25.36
C VAL A 43 -19.85 8.61 25.45
N ALA A 44 -19.03 9.34 26.21
CA ALA A 44 -19.23 10.80 26.34
C ALA A 44 -18.99 11.53 25.02
N PHE A 45 -17.96 11.13 24.29
CA PHE A 45 -17.56 11.67 22.98
C PHE A 45 -17.48 10.55 21.97
N LEU A 46 -18.02 10.77 20.76
CA LEU A 46 -17.97 9.85 19.64
C LEU A 46 -17.51 10.60 18.41
N ALA A 47 -16.52 10.06 17.69
CA ALA A 47 -16.08 10.57 16.41
C ALA A 47 -16.17 9.48 15.32
N VAL A 48 -16.72 9.84 14.15
CA VAL A 48 -16.73 9.00 12.94
C VAL A 48 -15.99 9.76 11.84
N ASP A 49 -14.90 9.17 11.36
CA ASP A 49 -14.08 9.76 10.31
C ASP A 49 -14.49 9.24 8.92
N GLU A 50 -14.14 10.00 7.88
CA GLU A 50 -14.40 9.68 6.46
C GLU A 50 -15.90 9.45 6.16
N VAL A 51 -16.81 10.23 6.77
CA VAL A 51 -18.27 10.02 6.64
C VAL A 51 -18.80 10.17 5.21
N GLN A 52 -18.05 10.79 4.27
CA GLN A 52 -18.42 10.81 2.85
C GLN A 52 -18.42 9.40 2.22
N LEU A 53 -17.80 8.40 2.86
CA LEU A 53 -17.90 7.01 2.45
C LEU A 53 -19.33 6.44 2.58
N ALA A 54 -20.25 7.17 3.20
CA ALA A 54 -21.68 6.86 3.13
C ALA A 54 -22.21 6.86 1.67
N GLY A 55 -21.53 7.55 0.74
CA GLY A 55 -21.75 7.48 -0.71
C GLY A 55 -21.06 6.31 -1.41
N ASP A 56 -20.19 5.55 -0.73
CA ASP A 56 -19.54 4.36 -1.29
C ASP A 56 -20.53 3.20 -1.41
N ARG A 57 -20.47 2.49 -2.55
CA ARG A 57 -21.44 1.44 -2.86
C ARG A 57 -21.33 0.24 -1.90
N ASN A 58 -20.14 -0.17 -1.57
CA ASN A 58 -19.90 -1.41 -0.82
C ASN A 58 -19.98 -1.21 0.71
N ARG A 59 -19.53 -0.05 1.20
CA ARG A 59 -19.42 0.25 2.64
C ARG A 59 -20.38 1.32 3.11
N GLY A 60 -21.03 2.02 2.18
CA GLY A 60 -21.80 3.24 2.47
C GLY A 60 -22.93 3.02 3.45
N HIS A 61 -23.61 1.88 3.40
CA HIS A 61 -24.69 1.56 4.31
C HIS A 61 -24.27 1.52 5.78
N VAL A 62 -23.04 1.06 6.06
CA VAL A 62 -22.48 1.06 7.43
C VAL A 62 -22.25 2.49 7.92
N PHE A 63 -21.65 3.34 7.08
CA PHE A 63 -21.45 4.76 7.44
C PHE A 63 -22.79 5.49 7.62
N THR A 64 -23.75 5.24 6.75
CA THR A 64 -25.11 5.82 6.86
C THR A 64 -25.79 5.37 8.15
N ASP A 65 -25.65 4.12 8.54
CA ASP A 65 -26.16 3.62 9.82
C ASP A 65 -25.54 4.37 11.01
N ARG A 66 -24.21 4.59 10.99
CA ARG A 66 -23.53 5.36 12.04
C ARG A 66 -23.97 6.83 12.05
N LEU A 67 -24.15 7.45 10.89
CA LEU A 67 -24.70 8.80 10.77
C LEU A 67 -26.11 8.92 11.35
N LEU A 68 -26.95 7.91 11.20
CA LEU A 68 -28.31 7.91 11.70
C LEU A 68 -28.40 7.58 13.20
N ARG A 69 -27.64 6.60 13.69
CA ARG A 69 -27.86 5.99 15.01
C ARG A 69 -26.76 6.21 16.03
N ALA A 70 -25.50 6.40 15.61
CA ALA A 70 -24.40 6.52 16.55
C ALA A 70 -24.31 7.94 17.16
N ARG A 71 -24.36 8.04 18.49
CA ARG A 71 -24.27 9.32 19.22
C ARG A 71 -23.42 9.20 20.47
N GLY A 72 -22.58 10.19 20.70
CA GLY A 72 -21.98 10.43 22.01
C GLY A 72 -22.98 11.11 22.94
N VAL A 73 -22.91 10.81 24.23
CA VAL A 73 -23.82 11.36 25.24
C VAL A 73 -23.67 12.88 25.37
N ARG A 74 -22.45 13.40 25.20
CA ARG A 74 -22.13 14.84 25.29
C ARG A 74 -21.89 15.46 23.92
N GLU A 75 -21.11 14.78 23.09
CA GLU A 75 -20.69 15.31 21.81
C GLU A 75 -20.54 14.20 20.78
N THR A 76 -20.96 14.50 19.55
CA THR A 76 -20.73 13.65 18.38
C THR A 76 -20.05 14.47 17.31
N MET A 77 -18.94 13.96 16.76
CA MET A 77 -18.18 14.61 15.70
C MET A 77 -18.17 13.72 14.45
N PHE A 78 -18.58 14.27 13.32
CA PHE A 78 -18.46 13.65 12.01
C PHE A 78 -17.38 14.38 11.21
N LEU A 79 -16.36 13.64 10.76
CA LEU A 79 -15.26 14.18 9.97
C LEU A 79 -15.36 13.62 8.55
N GLY A 80 -15.09 14.47 7.57
CA GLY A 80 -15.15 14.03 6.18
C GLY A 80 -14.97 15.16 5.17
N SER A 81 -15.10 14.80 3.90
CA SER A 81 -15.10 15.73 2.79
C SER A 81 -16.38 16.57 2.76
N ASP A 82 -16.27 17.81 2.29
CA ASP A 82 -17.40 18.73 2.12
C ASP A 82 -18.49 18.20 1.14
N THR A 83 -18.14 17.19 0.35
CA THR A 83 -19.07 16.54 -0.59
C THR A 83 -20.32 15.97 0.07
N ILE A 84 -20.27 15.56 1.33
CA ILE A 84 -21.41 15.02 2.08
C ILE A 84 -22.24 16.11 2.76
N ALA A 85 -21.73 17.33 2.90
CA ALA A 85 -22.36 18.39 3.70
C ALA A 85 -23.85 18.63 3.40
N PRO A 86 -24.32 18.69 2.13
CA PRO A 86 -25.73 18.89 1.83
C PRO A 86 -26.64 17.75 2.33
N LEU A 87 -26.17 16.51 2.28
CA LEU A 87 -26.91 15.36 2.76
C LEU A 87 -26.83 15.22 4.28
N LEU A 88 -25.67 15.56 4.86
CA LEU A 88 -25.50 15.56 6.31
C LEU A 88 -26.45 16.55 7.00
N THR A 89 -26.64 17.75 6.45
CA THR A 89 -27.62 18.73 6.96
C THR A 89 -29.05 18.17 6.94
N ARG A 90 -29.39 17.33 5.96
CA ARG A 90 -30.72 16.68 5.88
C ARG A 90 -30.87 15.51 6.84
N LEU A 91 -29.78 14.72 7.06
CA LEU A 91 -29.77 13.56 7.96
C LEU A 91 -29.72 13.97 9.43
N VAL A 92 -28.92 14.98 9.75
CA VAL A 92 -28.64 15.45 11.11
C VAL A 92 -28.84 16.98 11.15
N PRO A 93 -30.08 17.49 11.11
CA PRO A 93 -30.34 18.93 11.03
C PRO A 93 -29.76 19.76 12.18
N ALA A 94 -29.54 19.13 13.34
CA ALA A 94 -28.93 19.78 14.51
C ALA A 94 -27.39 19.87 14.44
N ALA A 95 -26.75 19.27 13.41
CA ALA A 95 -25.30 19.30 13.28
C ALA A 95 -24.82 20.69 12.82
N ARG A 96 -23.79 21.19 13.50
CA ARG A 96 -23.05 22.38 13.07
C ARG A 96 -21.92 21.96 12.12
N ILE A 97 -21.90 22.51 10.91
CA ILE A 97 -20.86 22.23 9.92
C ILE A 97 -19.74 23.27 10.04
N GLU A 98 -18.54 22.81 10.35
CA GLU A 98 -17.34 23.63 10.36
C GLU A 98 -16.41 23.22 9.21
N ARG A 99 -16.07 24.16 8.33
CA ARG A 99 -15.18 23.94 7.21
C ARG A 99 -13.76 24.36 7.54
N LYS A 100 -12.80 23.48 7.24
CA LYS A 100 -11.38 23.79 7.36
C LYS A 100 -10.71 23.56 6.01
N PRO A 101 -10.12 24.60 5.39
CA PRO A 101 -9.41 24.43 4.13
C PRO A 101 -8.14 23.59 4.33
N ARG A 102 -7.70 22.97 3.26
CA ARG A 102 -6.40 22.31 3.24
C ARG A 102 -5.29 23.35 3.41
N PHE A 103 -4.31 23.07 4.28
CA PHE A 103 -3.21 23.99 4.56
C PHE A 103 -2.11 23.96 3.51
N SER A 104 -1.92 22.83 2.81
CA SER A 104 -0.88 22.66 1.77
C SER A 104 -1.49 22.72 0.39
N LYS A 105 -0.73 23.26 -0.58
CA LYS A 105 -1.11 23.28 -1.99
C LYS A 105 -0.89 21.90 -2.61
N LEU A 106 -1.81 21.49 -3.48
CA LEU A 106 -1.68 20.32 -4.33
C LEU A 106 -1.67 20.78 -5.78
N SER A 107 -0.63 20.45 -6.53
CA SER A 107 -0.44 20.95 -7.90
C SER A 107 -0.20 19.81 -8.88
N HIS A 108 -0.76 19.93 -10.09
CA HIS A 108 -0.51 19.01 -11.17
C HIS A 108 0.90 19.27 -11.77
N ALA A 109 1.72 18.23 -11.89
CA ALA A 109 3.11 18.33 -12.34
C ALA A 109 3.33 17.82 -13.77
N GLY A 110 2.25 17.58 -14.53
CA GLY A 110 2.31 16.99 -15.86
C GLY A 110 2.81 15.54 -15.87
N PHE A 111 2.99 15.00 -17.07
CA PHE A 111 3.49 13.65 -17.28
C PHE A 111 4.96 13.52 -16.86
N LYS A 112 5.28 12.46 -16.14
CA LYS A 112 6.66 12.07 -15.81
C LYS A 112 6.91 10.61 -16.12
N LYS A 113 8.02 10.31 -16.81
CA LYS A 113 8.46 8.92 -17.01
C LYS A 113 8.81 8.29 -15.65
N LEU A 114 8.61 6.98 -15.50
CA LEU A 114 8.93 6.25 -14.26
C LEU A 114 10.36 6.51 -13.74
N GLY A 115 11.34 6.67 -14.63
CA GLY A 115 12.72 6.97 -14.24
C GLY A 115 13.01 8.44 -13.91
N GLN A 116 12.01 9.33 -14.04
CA GLN A 116 12.11 10.76 -13.77
C GLN A 116 11.24 11.19 -12.58
N LEU A 117 10.58 10.22 -11.94
CA LEU A 117 9.81 10.48 -10.74
C LEU A 117 10.74 10.94 -9.61
N PRO A 118 10.37 11.96 -8.85
CA PRO A 118 11.15 12.35 -7.68
C PRO A 118 11.18 11.22 -6.64
N LYS A 119 12.22 11.17 -5.82
CA LYS A 119 12.23 10.31 -4.63
C LYS A 119 11.02 10.66 -3.76
N ARG A 120 10.59 9.76 -2.89
CA ARG A 120 9.37 9.91 -2.07
C ARG A 120 8.08 10.01 -2.90
N SER A 121 8.07 9.41 -4.11
CA SER A 121 6.85 9.26 -4.91
C SER A 121 6.10 7.97 -4.58
N ALA A 122 4.77 8.08 -4.64
CA ALA A 122 3.88 6.93 -4.68
C ALA A 122 3.29 6.77 -6.08
N ILE A 123 3.43 5.57 -6.65
CA ILE A 123 2.87 5.22 -7.96
C ILE A 123 1.60 4.40 -7.72
N VAL A 124 0.49 4.82 -8.32
CA VAL A 124 -0.82 4.21 -8.08
C VAL A 124 -1.30 3.50 -9.33
N ALA A 125 -1.70 2.22 -9.13
CA ALA A 125 -2.32 1.36 -10.14
C ALA A 125 -3.60 0.74 -9.56
N PHE A 126 -4.40 0.05 -10.39
CA PHE A 126 -5.73 -0.39 -9.98
C PHE A 126 -5.93 -1.91 -10.05
N SER A 127 -4.84 -2.65 -10.25
CA SER A 127 -4.81 -4.11 -10.14
C SER A 127 -3.50 -4.57 -9.50
N ALA A 128 -3.49 -5.74 -8.85
CA ALA A 128 -2.28 -6.33 -8.29
C ALA A 128 -1.24 -6.62 -9.37
N ALA A 129 -1.66 -7.07 -10.54
CA ALA A 129 -0.79 -7.36 -11.68
C ALA A 129 -0.05 -6.09 -12.16
N GLU A 130 -0.76 -4.96 -12.30
CA GLU A 130 -0.15 -3.68 -12.66
C GLU A 130 0.82 -3.19 -11.58
N VAL A 131 0.46 -3.31 -10.30
CA VAL A 131 1.34 -2.95 -9.17
C VAL A 131 2.64 -3.76 -9.24
N TYR A 132 2.58 -5.06 -9.44
CA TYR A 132 3.76 -5.92 -9.56
C TYR A 132 4.61 -5.57 -10.79
N ALA A 133 3.99 -5.38 -11.94
CA ALA A 133 4.70 -4.98 -13.17
C ALA A 133 5.42 -3.64 -13.02
N LEU A 134 4.78 -2.65 -12.37
CA LEU A 134 5.40 -1.36 -12.08
C LEU A 134 6.54 -1.50 -11.06
N ALA A 135 6.35 -2.29 -10.02
CA ALA A 135 7.36 -2.53 -9.00
C ALA A 135 8.62 -3.18 -9.59
N GLU A 136 8.48 -4.15 -10.49
CA GLU A 136 9.60 -4.78 -11.22
C GLU A 136 10.33 -3.77 -12.12
N ARG A 137 9.58 -2.92 -12.84
CA ARG A 137 10.15 -1.86 -13.68
C ARG A 137 10.93 -0.82 -12.86
N ILE A 138 10.46 -0.50 -11.67
CA ILE A 138 11.13 0.44 -10.75
C ILE A 138 12.36 -0.22 -10.15
N ARG A 139 12.26 -1.48 -9.69
CA ARG A 139 13.41 -2.24 -9.20
C ARG A 139 14.56 -2.25 -10.20
N ALA A 140 14.25 -2.56 -11.47
CA ALA A 140 15.27 -2.62 -12.53
C ALA A 140 15.95 -1.28 -12.82
N ARG A 141 15.35 -0.13 -12.41
CA ARG A 141 15.86 1.22 -12.73
C ARG A 141 16.40 1.97 -11.53
N ALA A 142 15.81 1.75 -10.37
CA ALA A 142 16.04 2.56 -9.17
C ALA A 142 16.33 1.71 -7.92
N GLY A 143 16.56 0.41 -8.08
CA GLY A 143 16.97 -0.51 -7.01
C GLY A 143 15.83 -1.06 -6.17
N GLY A 144 14.65 -0.44 -6.15
CA GLY A 144 13.55 -1.03 -5.41
C GLY A 144 12.40 -0.10 -5.04
N THR A 145 11.34 -0.73 -4.58
CA THR A 145 10.11 -0.06 -4.14
C THR A 145 9.39 -0.89 -3.09
N ALA A 146 8.70 -0.22 -2.18
CA ALA A 146 7.70 -0.85 -1.33
C ALA A 146 6.41 -1.11 -2.12
N VAL A 147 5.66 -2.15 -1.74
CA VAL A 147 4.40 -2.53 -2.40
C VAL A 147 3.27 -2.53 -1.39
N VAL A 148 2.18 -1.81 -1.70
CA VAL A 148 0.99 -1.74 -0.85
C VAL A 148 -0.27 -2.07 -1.65
N LEU A 149 -0.92 -3.17 -1.30
CA LEU A 149 -2.18 -3.62 -1.86
C LEU A 149 -3.28 -3.61 -0.79
N GLY A 150 -4.53 -3.40 -1.20
CA GLY A 150 -5.68 -3.48 -0.29
C GLY A 150 -5.86 -4.87 0.35
N ALA A 151 -5.45 -5.92 -0.36
CA ALA A 151 -5.53 -7.30 0.11
C ALA A 151 -4.43 -7.70 1.14
N LEU A 152 -3.39 -6.88 1.32
CA LEU A 152 -2.35 -7.16 2.31
C LEU A 152 -2.90 -7.06 3.73
N SER A 153 -2.39 -7.92 4.62
CA SER A 153 -2.66 -7.80 6.05
C SER A 153 -2.18 -6.45 6.59
N PRO A 154 -2.76 -5.93 7.68
CA PRO A 154 -2.27 -4.72 8.33
C PRO A 154 -0.79 -4.80 8.68
N ARG A 155 -0.31 -5.95 9.15
CA ARG A 155 1.09 -6.20 9.52
C ARG A 155 2.01 -6.07 8.31
N THR A 156 1.75 -6.78 7.21
CA THR A 156 2.55 -6.69 5.98
C THR A 156 2.51 -5.28 5.40
N ARG A 157 1.33 -4.65 5.38
CA ARG A 157 1.18 -3.27 4.89
C ARG A 157 2.00 -2.29 5.70
N ASN A 158 1.95 -2.36 7.03
CA ASN A 158 2.72 -1.50 7.91
C ASN A 158 4.23 -1.72 7.74
N ALA A 159 4.69 -2.97 7.56
CA ALA A 159 6.09 -3.28 7.30
C ALA A 159 6.59 -2.67 5.97
N GLN A 160 5.80 -2.76 4.90
CA GLN A 160 6.12 -2.13 3.61
C GLN A 160 6.16 -0.60 3.73
N VAL A 161 5.20 -0.01 4.44
CA VAL A 161 5.15 1.43 4.69
C VAL A 161 6.34 1.87 5.56
N ALA A 162 6.71 1.12 6.59
CA ALA A 162 7.85 1.42 7.44
C ALA A 162 9.17 1.45 6.65
N MET A 163 9.38 0.47 5.76
CA MET A 163 10.54 0.41 4.87
C MET A 163 10.62 1.66 3.95
N TYR A 164 9.48 2.11 3.40
CA TYR A 164 9.42 3.34 2.61
C TYR A 164 9.66 4.58 3.47
N GLN A 165 9.09 4.66 4.67
CA GLN A 165 9.26 5.80 5.59
C GLN A 165 10.70 5.92 6.08
N ALA A 166 11.35 4.80 6.38
CA ALA A 166 12.76 4.75 6.77
C ALA A 166 13.72 5.14 5.63
N GLY A 167 13.20 5.28 4.39
CA GLY A 167 14.01 5.62 3.23
C GLY A 167 14.83 4.43 2.70
N GLU A 168 14.55 3.21 3.15
CA GLU A 168 15.19 1.99 2.63
C GLU A 168 14.87 1.77 1.15
N VAL A 169 13.73 2.26 0.70
CA VAL A 169 13.34 2.32 -0.72
C VAL A 169 12.85 3.73 -1.08
N PRO A 170 13.21 4.24 -2.28
CA PRO A 170 12.85 5.60 -2.68
C PRO A 170 11.40 5.76 -3.15
N TYR A 171 10.73 4.66 -3.49
CA TYR A 171 9.40 4.66 -4.09
C TYR A 171 8.44 3.71 -3.38
N LEU A 172 7.16 3.98 -3.56
CA LEU A 172 6.05 3.13 -3.16
C LEU A 172 5.17 2.86 -4.37
N VAL A 173 4.82 1.61 -4.66
CA VAL A 173 3.78 1.26 -5.64
C VAL A 173 2.57 0.72 -4.88
N ALA A 174 1.40 1.26 -5.15
CA ALA A 174 0.21 0.92 -4.39
C ALA A 174 -1.05 0.86 -5.25
N THR A 175 -2.08 0.19 -4.74
CA THR A 175 -3.45 0.39 -5.22
C THR A 175 -4.06 1.67 -4.61
N ASP A 176 -5.33 1.97 -4.94
CA ASP A 176 -6.11 3.04 -4.32
C ASP A 176 -6.24 2.92 -2.78
N ALA A 177 -5.87 1.75 -2.22
CA ALA A 177 -5.72 1.55 -0.77
C ALA A 177 -4.80 2.59 -0.09
N ILE A 178 -3.88 3.22 -0.84
CA ILE A 178 -3.07 4.34 -0.36
C ILE A 178 -3.92 5.54 0.07
N GLY A 179 -5.09 5.72 -0.55
CA GLY A 179 -6.01 6.82 -0.27
C GLY A 179 -6.62 6.79 1.13
N MET A 180 -6.57 5.68 1.86
CA MET A 180 -7.24 5.51 3.14
C MET A 180 -6.32 4.91 4.22
N GLY A 181 -6.39 5.46 5.44
CA GLY A 181 -5.84 4.85 6.65
C GLY A 181 -4.31 4.81 6.79
N LEU A 182 -3.54 5.25 5.79
CA LEU A 182 -2.09 5.22 5.84
C LEU A 182 -1.51 6.63 6.04
N ASN A 183 -0.61 6.72 7.02
CA ASN A 183 0.10 7.93 7.32
C ASN A 183 1.51 7.87 6.73
N MET A 184 1.70 8.47 5.55
CA MET A 184 2.96 8.43 4.81
C MET A 184 3.42 9.83 4.40
N ASP A 185 4.73 10.02 4.35
CA ASP A 185 5.34 11.23 3.84
C ASP A 185 5.62 11.07 2.35
N ILE A 186 4.67 11.50 1.53
CA ILE A 186 4.69 11.41 0.06
C ILE A 186 4.80 12.82 -0.50
N GLU A 187 5.73 13.05 -1.42
CA GLU A 187 5.90 14.34 -2.09
C GLU A 187 5.17 14.41 -3.43
N HIS A 188 5.10 13.26 -4.12
CA HIS A 188 4.45 13.16 -5.43
C HIS A 188 3.62 11.89 -5.56
N VAL A 189 2.40 12.01 -6.07
CA VAL A 189 1.55 10.89 -6.44
C VAL A 189 1.49 10.77 -7.96
N ALA A 190 1.96 9.65 -8.48
CA ALA A 190 1.97 9.34 -9.91
C ALA A 190 0.88 8.31 -10.25
N PHE A 191 -0.04 8.67 -11.12
CA PHE A 191 -1.10 7.77 -11.59
C PHE A 191 -0.64 7.01 -12.84
N SER A 192 -0.61 5.68 -12.79
CA SER A 192 -0.38 4.84 -13.97
C SER A 192 -1.65 4.57 -14.77
N GLY A 193 -2.81 4.87 -14.21
CA GLY A 193 -4.13 4.77 -14.79
C GLY A 193 -5.13 5.59 -13.98
N VAL A 194 -6.32 5.81 -14.54
CA VAL A 194 -7.46 6.49 -13.88
C VAL A 194 -8.75 5.70 -14.02
N ARG A 195 -8.64 4.40 -14.21
CA ARG A 195 -9.78 3.47 -14.27
C ARG A 195 -9.60 2.35 -13.26
N LYS A 196 -10.69 1.97 -12.58
CA LYS A 196 -10.69 0.85 -11.64
C LYS A 196 -11.85 -0.10 -11.90
N PHE A 197 -11.69 -1.33 -11.47
CA PHE A 197 -12.79 -2.29 -11.38
C PHE A 197 -13.57 -2.06 -10.08
N ASP A 198 -14.88 -1.89 -10.17
CA ASP A 198 -15.76 -1.57 -9.03
C ASP A 198 -16.56 -2.78 -8.51
N GLY A 199 -16.16 -3.99 -8.92
CA GLY A 199 -16.88 -5.24 -8.63
C GLY A 199 -17.82 -5.69 -9.75
N ARG A 200 -18.17 -4.81 -10.71
CA ARG A 200 -19.06 -5.12 -11.86
C ARG A 200 -18.42 -4.77 -13.19
N GLY A 201 -17.66 -3.70 -13.25
CA GLY A 201 -17.06 -3.24 -14.49
C GLY A 201 -15.94 -2.24 -14.27
N HIS A 202 -15.18 -1.99 -15.36
CA HIS A 202 -14.15 -0.95 -15.35
C HIS A 202 -14.78 0.42 -15.55
N ARG A 203 -14.61 1.32 -14.58
CA ARG A 203 -15.05 2.72 -14.66
C ARG A 203 -13.91 3.70 -14.43
N ALA A 204 -14.06 4.92 -14.91
CA ALA A 204 -13.17 6.01 -14.58
C ALA A 204 -13.27 6.36 -13.08
N LEU A 205 -12.18 6.84 -12.51
CA LEU A 205 -12.19 7.45 -11.18
C LEU A 205 -12.98 8.76 -11.23
N THR A 206 -13.73 9.02 -10.18
CA THR A 206 -14.35 10.33 -9.97
C THR A 206 -13.30 11.37 -9.56
N PRO A 207 -13.53 12.67 -9.78
CA PRO A 207 -12.62 13.72 -9.30
C PRO A 207 -12.32 13.62 -7.79
N ALA A 208 -13.31 13.24 -6.99
CA ALA A 208 -13.15 13.04 -5.54
C ALA A 208 -12.22 11.87 -5.22
N GLU A 209 -12.30 10.74 -5.96
CA GLU A 209 -11.38 9.60 -5.80
C GLU A 209 -9.95 9.97 -6.20
N VAL A 210 -9.78 10.69 -7.33
CA VAL A 210 -8.46 11.20 -7.73
C VAL A 210 -7.93 12.16 -6.66
N GLY A 211 -8.77 13.06 -6.16
CA GLY A 211 -8.43 14.00 -5.09
C GLY A 211 -8.05 13.33 -3.77
N GLN A 212 -8.72 12.24 -3.39
CA GLN A 212 -8.41 11.47 -2.19
C GLN A 212 -7.04 10.78 -2.30
N ILE A 213 -6.73 10.22 -3.46
CA ILE A 213 -5.44 9.56 -3.73
C ILE A 213 -4.34 10.61 -3.86
N ALA A 214 -4.50 11.63 -4.72
CA ALA A 214 -3.54 12.71 -4.94
C ALA A 214 -3.28 13.50 -3.65
N GLY A 215 -4.31 13.65 -2.82
CA GLY A 215 -4.27 14.33 -1.53
C GLY A 215 -3.30 13.71 -0.51
N ARG A 216 -2.76 12.53 -0.79
CA ARG A 216 -1.67 11.92 0.00
C ARG A 216 -0.32 12.58 -0.26
N ALA A 217 -0.16 13.26 -1.40
CA ALA A 217 1.01 14.07 -1.66
C ALA A 217 0.96 15.37 -0.87
N GLY A 218 2.08 15.72 -0.24
CA GLY A 218 2.17 16.86 0.66
C GLY A 218 1.41 16.64 1.96
N ARG A 219 1.83 17.28 3.01
CA ARG A 219 1.21 17.09 4.31
C ARG A 219 1.31 18.33 5.17
N PHE A 220 0.20 18.69 5.82
CA PHE A 220 0.07 19.83 6.71
C PHE A 220 0.53 21.13 6.03
N ARG A 221 1.80 21.52 6.14
CA ARG A 221 2.38 22.73 5.52
C ARG A 221 3.31 22.44 4.34
N ARG A 222 3.51 21.16 3.97
CA ARG A 222 4.32 20.78 2.82
C ARG A 222 3.41 20.61 1.62
N ASP A 223 3.71 21.33 0.55
CA ASP A 223 3.01 21.19 -0.72
C ASP A 223 3.28 19.83 -1.35
N GLY A 224 2.33 19.35 -2.12
CA GLY A 224 2.40 18.08 -2.81
C GLY A 224 2.14 18.25 -4.30
N THR A 225 2.59 17.27 -5.07
CA THR A 225 2.34 17.24 -6.51
C THR A 225 1.73 15.92 -6.93
N PHE A 226 0.98 15.93 -8.04
CA PHE A 226 0.47 14.72 -8.67
C PHE A 226 0.56 14.82 -10.19
N GLY A 227 0.49 13.68 -10.87
CA GLY A 227 0.49 13.68 -12.33
C GLY A 227 0.43 12.27 -12.91
N PRO A 228 0.27 12.14 -14.24
CA PRO A 228 0.29 10.87 -14.93
C PRO A 228 1.71 10.30 -15.10
N THR A 229 1.81 8.97 -15.19
CA THR A 229 3.05 8.24 -15.47
C THR A 229 2.76 6.95 -16.22
N GLY A 230 3.81 6.27 -16.68
CA GLY A 230 3.70 4.99 -17.36
C GLY A 230 3.02 5.09 -18.72
N GLU A 231 1.87 4.45 -18.84
CA GLU A 231 1.06 4.44 -20.09
C GLU A 231 -0.05 5.50 -20.08
N LEU A 232 -0.34 6.09 -18.92
CA LEU A 232 -1.28 7.20 -18.82
C LEU A 232 -0.60 8.49 -19.28
N ALA A 233 -0.98 9.01 -20.44
CA ALA A 233 -0.37 10.22 -21.01
C ALA A 233 -0.84 11.49 -20.28
N GLU A 234 -2.12 11.56 -19.93
CA GLU A 234 -2.73 12.73 -19.29
C GLU A 234 -3.89 12.36 -18.37
N ILE A 235 -4.21 13.23 -17.45
CA ILE A 235 -5.43 13.20 -16.63
C ILE A 235 -6.35 14.29 -17.20
N ASP A 236 -7.65 13.99 -17.26
CA ASP A 236 -8.66 14.96 -17.72
C ASP A 236 -8.45 16.34 -17.07
N PRO A 237 -8.32 17.42 -17.85
CA PRO A 237 -8.09 18.77 -17.32
C PRO A 237 -9.17 19.24 -16.34
N GLU A 238 -10.42 18.81 -16.49
CA GLU A 238 -11.51 19.14 -15.56
C GLU A 238 -11.28 18.45 -14.20
N VAL A 239 -10.83 17.19 -14.22
CA VAL A 239 -10.46 16.45 -13.01
C VAL A 239 -9.25 17.10 -12.34
N VAL A 240 -8.23 17.47 -13.11
CA VAL A 240 -7.05 18.19 -12.59
C VAL A 240 -7.47 19.49 -11.90
N ALA A 241 -8.27 20.31 -12.56
CA ALA A 241 -8.75 21.57 -12.01
C ALA A 241 -9.58 21.40 -10.73
N ALA A 242 -10.44 20.38 -10.68
CA ALA A 242 -11.22 20.03 -9.48
C ALA A 242 -10.32 19.62 -8.30
N VAL A 243 -9.27 18.83 -8.57
CA VAL A 243 -8.33 18.38 -7.54
C VAL A 243 -7.47 19.55 -7.02
N GLU A 244 -6.95 20.41 -7.89
CA GLU A 244 -6.13 21.56 -7.49
C GLU A 244 -6.93 22.59 -6.68
N ARG A 245 -8.20 22.82 -7.05
CA ARG A 245 -9.10 23.72 -6.32
C ARG A 245 -9.73 23.07 -5.09
N HIS A 246 -9.61 21.75 -4.97
CA HIS A 246 -10.27 20.95 -3.95
C HIS A 246 -11.79 21.11 -3.98
N GLU A 247 -12.36 21.19 -5.16
CA GLU A 247 -13.79 21.37 -5.42
C GLU A 247 -14.34 20.11 -6.08
N PHE A 248 -15.16 19.37 -5.33
CA PHE A 248 -15.72 18.11 -5.79
C PHE A 248 -17.25 18.18 -5.81
N PRO A 249 -17.91 17.49 -6.76
CA PRO A 249 -19.35 17.40 -6.79
C PRO A 249 -19.91 16.86 -5.47
N ALA A 250 -20.96 17.49 -4.98
CA ALA A 250 -21.65 17.01 -3.78
C ALA A 250 -22.28 15.62 -4.02
N LEU A 251 -22.27 14.79 -3.00
CA LEU A 251 -22.96 13.51 -3.01
C LEU A 251 -24.46 13.75 -3.18
N GLN A 252 -25.07 12.97 -4.08
CA GLN A 252 -26.51 13.05 -4.38
C GLN A 252 -27.29 12.01 -3.60
N LYS A 253 -26.68 10.89 -3.24
CA LYS A 253 -27.30 9.75 -2.59
C LYS A 253 -26.35 9.11 -1.59
N LEU A 254 -26.91 8.50 -0.55
CA LEU A 254 -26.20 7.67 0.42
C LEU A 254 -26.74 6.25 0.34
N TRP A 255 -25.86 5.27 0.54
CA TRP A 255 -26.29 3.88 0.61
C TRP A 255 -26.87 3.57 1.97
N TRP A 256 -27.97 2.88 2.00
CA TRP A 256 -28.72 2.57 3.22
C TRP A 256 -29.16 1.11 3.24
N ARG A 257 -29.15 0.51 4.41
CA ARG A 257 -29.71 -0.82 4.68
C ARG A 257 -30.56 -0.74 5.96
N ASN A 258 -31.68 -1.47 5.98
CA ASN A 258 -32.50 -1.57 7.18
C ASN A 258 -31.71 -2.23 8.31
N ALA A 259 -31.71 -1.64 9.48
CA ALA A 259 -31.09 -2.18 10.68
C ALA A 259 -32.06 -2.92 11.59
N GLU A 260 -33.36 -2.69 11.40
CA GLU A 260 -34.43 -3.36 12.14
C GLU A 260 -34.84 -4.64 11.40
N LEU A 261 -34.11 -5.73 11.67
CA LEU A 261 -34.27 -7.01 10.99
C LEU A 261 -35.28 -7.89 11.70
N ASP A 262 -36.11 -8.60 10.93
CA ASP A 262 -37.12 -9.55 11.41
C ASP A 262 -36.58 -10.99 11.29
N PHE A 263 -36.21 -11.57 12.41
CA PHE A 263 -35.63 -12.91 12.49
C PHE A 263 -36.64 -14.05 12.68
N ARG A 264 -37.93 -13.82 12.62
CA ARG A 264 -38.97 -14.84 12.79
C ARG A 264 -38.91 -15.94 11.74
N SER A 265 -38.42 -15.66 10.55
CA SER A 265 -38.10 -16.64 9.51
C SER A 265 -37.08 -16.08 8.52
N VAL A 266 -36.45 -16.96 7.73
CA VAL A 266 -35.51 -16.55 6.67
C VAL A 266 -36.20 -15.62 5.65
N ASP A 267 -37.46 -15.90 5.30
CA ASP A 267 -38.19 -15.05 4.34
C ASP A 267 -38.49 -13.67 4.93
N ARG A 268 -38.88 -13.59 6.22
CA ARG A 268 -39.07 -12.32 6.93
C ARG A 268 -37.78 -11.52 7.04
N LEU A 269 -36.67 -12.20 7.31
CA LEU A 269 -35.36 -11.57 7.33
C LEU A 269 -35.02 -10.94 5.96
N ARG A 270 -35.25 -11.67 4.87
CA ARG A 270 -35.04 -11.17 3.51
C ARG A 270 -35.96 -10.00 3.16
N GLU A 271 -37.24 -10.07 3.55
CA GLU A 271 -38.19 -8.96 3.38
C GLU A 271 -37.71 -7.71 4.13
N SER A 272 -37.26 -7.87 5.38
CA SER A 272 -36.78 -6.75 6.20
C SER A 272 -35.48 -6.14 5.68
N LEU A 273 -34.55 -6.94 5.14
CA LEU A 273 -33.36 -6.47 4.44
C LEU A 273 -33.72 -5.67 3.17
N GLY A 274 -34.74 -6.13 2.44
CA GLY A 274 -35.26 -5.47 1.23
C GLY A 274 -36.16 -4.24 1.49
N ALA A 275 -36.29 -3.79 2.74
CA ALA A 275 -37.13 -2.65 3.10
C ALA A 275 -36.80 -1.38 2.29
N ARG A 276 -37.80 -0.56 2.06
CA ARG A 276 -37.61 0.71 1.36
C ARG A 276 -36.93 1.74 2.26
N PRO A 277 -35.97 2.52 1.72
CA PRO A 277 -35.34 3.59 2.47
C PRO A 277 -36.36 4.63 2.92
N PRO A 278 -36.22 5.22 4.13
CA PRO A 278 -37.16 6.19 4.68
C PRO A 278 -37.06 7.59 4.05
N ALA A 279 -36.06 7.84 3.20
CA ALA A 279 -35.86 9.14 2.56
C ALA A 279 -35.39 9.00 1.10
N PRO A 280 -35.77 9.93 0.19
CA PRO A 280 -35.51 9.80 -1.25
C PRO A 280 -34.02 9.91 -1.63
N PHE A 281 -33.19 10.47 -0.77
CA PHE A 281 -31.73 10.54 -0.97
C PHE A 281 -30.99 9.33 -0.40
N LEU A 282 -31.69 8.36 0.17
CA LEU A 282 -31.15 7.08 0.58
C LEU A 282 -31.40 6.04 -0.51
N THR A 283 -30.35 5.32 -0.90
CA THR A 283 -30.40 4.26 -1.91
C THR A 283 -30.25 2.92 -1.21
N PRO A 284 -31.09 1.90 -1.50
CA PRO A 284 -30.95 0.59 -0.89
C PRO A 284 -29.58 -0.02 -1.24
N ALA A 285 -28.79 -0.40 -0.25
CA ALA A 285 -27.67 -1.29 -0.43
C ALA A 285 -28.24 -2.69 -0.71
N ARG A 286 -28.00 -3.18 -1.91
CA ARG A 286 -28.46 -4.50 -2.36
C ARG A 286 -27.28 -5.29 -2.86
N GLU A 287 -27.41 -6.62 -2.78
CA GLU A 287 -26.39 -7.54 -3.29
C GLU A 287 -25.07 -7.46 -2.51
N GLU A 288 -25.14 -7.14 -1.23
CA GLU A 288 -23.98 -7.25 -0.35
C GLU A 288 -23.59 -8.71 -0.16
N GLU A 289 -22.31 -8.97 0.19
CA GLU A 289 -21.77 -10.32 0.32
C GLU A 289 -22.57 -11.19 1.32
N ASP A 290 -23.02 -10.60 2.43
CA ASP A 290 -23.83 -11.29 3.46
C ASP A 290 -25.26 -11.63 2.97
N GLU A 291 -25.90 -10.75 2.18
CA GLU A 291 -27.19 -11.04 1.56
C GLU A 291 -27.08 -12.13 0.50
N ALA A 292 -26.01 -12.11 -0.31
CA ALA A 292 -25.74 -13.14 -1.30
C ALA A 292 -25.45 -14.49 -0.64
N ALA A 293 -24.67 -14.48 0.48
CA ALA A 293 -24.44 -15.66 1.29
C ALA A 293 -25.74 -16.21 1.89
N LEU A 294 -26.62 -15.35 2.43
CA LEU A 294 -27.92 -15.73 2.95
C LEU A 294 -28.78 -16.37 1.84
N GLN A 295 -28.79 -15.80 0.64
CA GLN A 295 -29.56 -16.36 -0.46
C GLN A 295 -29.03 -17.74 -0.87
N ALA A 296 -27.71 -17.90 -0.96
CA ALA A 296 -27.08 -19.18 -1.32
C ALA A 296 -27.33 -20.25 -0.23
N LEU A 297 -27.14 -19.90 1.05
CA LEU A 297 -27.38 -20.83 2.17
C LEU A 297 -28.85 -21.19 2.31
N ALA A 298 -29.77 -20.24 2.15
CA ALA A 298 -31.20 -20.50 2.20
C ALA A 298 -31.71 -21.38 1.05
N ALA A 299 -30.94 -21.56 -0.02
CA ALA A 299 -31.26 -22.52 -1.08
C ALA A 299 -30.94 -23.97 -0.69
N LEU A 300 -30.09 -24.20 0.31
CA LEU A 300 -29.70 -25.51 0.77
C LEU A 300 -30.80 -26.14 1.68
N PRO A 301 -31.33 -27.34 1.37
CA PRO A 301 -32.39 -27.97 2.16
C PRO A 301 -32.01 -28.17 3.61
N GLU A 302 -30.79 -28.60 3.91
CA GLU A 302 -30.26 -28.81 5.25
C GLU A 302 -30.22 -27.52 6.09
N VAL A 303 -29.91 -26.37 5.47
CA VAL A 303 -29.92 -25.07 6.15
C VAL A 303 -31.36 -24.66 6.49
N ARG A 304 -32.31 -24.84 5.55
CA ARG A 304 -33.73 -24.55 5.78
C ARG A 304 -34.33 -25.34 6.90
N GLN A 305 -33.95 -26.63 7.03
CA GLN A 305 -34.43 -27.48 8.10
C GLN A 305 -33.97 -27.03 9.48
N LEU A 306 -32.80 -26.44 9.57
CA LEU A 306 -32.20 -25.94 10.81
C LEU A 306 -32.65 -24.54 11.19
N ALA A 307 -32.88 -23.66 10.18
CA ALA A 307 -33.28 -22.26 10.38
C ALA A 307 -34.82 -22.15 10.53
N HIS A 308 -35.40 -22.69 11.59
CA HIS A 308 -36.85 -22.82 11.79
C HIS A 308 -37.40 -21.90 12.88
N ASP A 309 -36.59 -21.30 13.73
CA ASP A 309 -36.97 -20.36 14.78
C ASP A 309 -36.12 -19.10 14.77
N GLU A 310 -36.48 -18.13 15.61
CA GLU A 310 -35.83 -16.80 15.64
C GLU A 310 -34.34 -16.89 15.97
N ASP A 311 -33.94 -17.76 16.88
CA ASP A 311 -32.56 -17.88 17.33
C ASP A 311 -31.68 -18.50 16.24
N THR A 312 -32.16 -19.53 15.56
CA THR A 312 -31.42 -20.16 14.45
C THR A 312 -31.38 -19.30 13.20
N VAL A 313 -32.41 -18.50 12.92
CA VAL A 313 -32.39 -17.51 11.82
C VAL A 313 -31.42 -16.38 12.13
N ARG A 314 -31.35 -15.91 13.37
CA ARG A 314 -30.35 -14.91 13.82
C ARG A 314 -28.95 -15.48 13.69
N LEU A 315 -28.73 -16.70 14.15
CA LEU A 315 -27.45 -17.41 13.99
C LEU A 315 -27.05 -17.57 12.52
N LEU A 316 -28.00 -17.92 11.64
CA LEU A 316 -27.75 -18.01 10.21
C LEU A 316 -27.27 -16.67 9.66
N TRP A 317 -27.91 -15.57 10.04
CA TRP A 317 -27.50 -14.23 9.64
C TRP A 317 -26.11 -13.85 10.15
N GLU A 318 -25.78 -14.20 11.39
CA GLU A 318 -24.45 -13.99 11.94
C GLU A 318 -23.37 -14.78 11.19
N VAL A 319 -23.68 -16.01 10.78
CA VAL A 319 -22.79 -16.83 9.94
C VAL A 319 -22.63 -16.23 8.55
N CYS A 320 -23.68 -15.68 7.94
CA CYS A 320 -23.58 -14.99 6.64
C CYS A 320 -22.65 -13.77 6.67
N GLN A 321 -22.47 -13.16 7.84
CA GLN A 321 -21.56 -12.01 8.02
C GLN A 321 -20.07 -12.39 8.15
N VAL A 322 -19.73 -13.69 8.16
CA VAL A 322 -18.33 -14.14 8.14
C VAL A 322 -17.68 -13.73 6.81
N PRO A 323 -16.65 -12.87 6.82
CA PRO A 323 -16.17 -12.24 5.60
C PRO A 323 -15.39 -13.21 4.71
N ASP A 324 -15.62 -13.11 3.40
CA ASP A 324 -14.72 -13.64 2.37
C ASP A 324 -13.65 -12.61 2.01
N PHE A 325 -12.48 -12.68 2.62
CA PHE A 325 -11.38 -11.76 2.34
C PHE A 325 -10.82 -11.85 0.92
N ARG A 326 -11.20 -12.87 0.14
CA ARG A 326 -10.90 -12.95 -1.29
C ARG A 326 -11.90 -12.19 -2.16
N LYS A 327 -13.07 -11.84 -1.62
CA LYS A 327 -14.19 -11.15 -2.29
C LYS A 327 -14.68 -11.87 -3.56
N LEU A 328 -14.70 -13.17 -3.56
CA LEU A 328 -15.10 -14.00 -4.70
C LEU A 328 -16.43 -14.71 -4.47
N LEU A 329 -16.94 -14.75 -3.23
CA LEU A 329 -18.09 -15.55 -2.77
C LEU A 329 -18.13 -16.93 -3.46
N THR A 330 -17.02 -17.66 -3.34
CA THR A 330 -16.84 -18.95 -4.01
C THR A 330 -17.71 -20.01 -3.38
N ASP A 331 -18.01 -21.08 -4.13
CA ASP A 331 -18.68 -22.27 -3.59
C ASP A 331 -17.97 -22.80 -2.33
N ALA A 332 -16.65 -22.70 -2.28
CA ALA A 332 -15.86 -23.09 -1.10
C ALA A 332 -16.20 -22.24 0.13
N HIS A 333 -16.43 -20.93 -0.02
CA HIS A 333 -16.85 -20.06 1.08
C HIS A 333 -18.26 -20.41 1.54
N ILE A 334 -19.21 -20.60 0.62
CA ILE A 334 -20.58 -21.03 0.95
C ILE A 334 -20.58 -22.38 1.67
N GLN A 335 -19.77 -23.34 1.23
CA GLN A 335 -19.61 -24.63 1.92
C GLN A 335 -19.00 -24.47 3.32
N LEU A 336 -18.07 -23.56 3.52
CA LEU A 336 -17.54 -23.21 4.84
C LEU A 336 -18.67 -22.66 5.74
N LEU A 337 -19.44 -21.68 5.25
CA LEU A 337 -20.55 -21.08 6.00
C LEU A 337 -21.63 -22.12 6.34
N ALA A 338 -21.98 -23.01 5.41
CA ALA A 338 -22.93 -24.08 5.65
C ALA A 338 -22.46 -25.03 6.78
N LYS A 339 -21.17 -25.39 6.80
CA LYS A 339 -20.58 -26.21 7.88
C LYS A 339 -20.51 -25.47 9.21
N LEU A 340 -20.21 -24.18 9.20
CA LEU A 340 -20.26 -23.36 10.41
C LEU A 340 -21.68 -23.37 10.99
N PHE A 341 -22.68 -23.08 10.15
CA PHE A 341 -24.07 -23.05 10.57
C PHE A 341 -24.55 -24.39 11.08
N ASP A 342 -24.30 -25.50 10.37
CA ASP A 342 -24.69 -26.85 10.79
C ASP A 342 -24.14 -27.21 12.18
N GLN A 343 -22.84 -26.96 12.43
CA GLN A 343 -22.24 -27.23 13.73
C GLN A 343 -22.84 -26.36 14.85
N LEU A 344 -22.98 -25.07 14.59
CA LEU A 344 -23.49 -24.11 15.57
C LEU A 344 -24.97 -24.36 15.87
N ALA A 345 -25.80 -24.59 14.86
CA ALA A 345 -27.23 -24.88 15.07
C ALA A 345 -27.49 -26.19 15.79
N ARG A 346 -26.68 -27.23 15.54
CA ARG A 346 -26.88 -28.55 16.19
C ARG A 346 -26.20 -28.68 17.53
N ARG A 347 -25.04 -28.04 17.74
CA ARG A 347 -24.18 -28.28 18.91
C ARG A 347 -23.98 -27.02 19.77
N GLY A 348 -24.43 -25.86 19.29
CA GLY A 348 -24.18 -24.58 19.94
C GLY A 348 -22.74 -24.10 19.82
N ARG A 349 -21.79 -24.95 19.42
CA ARG A 349 -20.35 -24.62 19.32
C ARG A 349 -19.67 -25.39 18.20
N LEU A 350 -18.57 -24.81 17.69
CA LEU A 350 -17.71 -25.43 16.69
C LEU A 350 -16.82 -26.50 17.34
N SER A 351 -16.59 -27.61 16.62
CA SER A 351 -15.65 -28.62 17.04
C SER A 351 -14.21 -28.13 17.02
N GLY A 352 -13.52 -28.11 18.17
CA GLY A 352 -12.12 -27.72 18.27
C GLY A 352 -11.19 -28.54 17.37
N THR A 353 -11.46 -29.86 17.21
CA THR A 353 -10.68 -30.71 16.28
C THR A 353 -10.89 -30.34 14.82
N TRP A 354 -12.06 -29.84 14.45
CA TRP A 354 -12.31 -29.36 13.10
C TRP A 354 -11.63 -28.00 12.84
N VAL A 355 -11.78 -27.06 13.76
CA VAL A 355 -11.10 -25.74 13.69
C VAL A 355 -9.58 -25.93 13.63
N GLY A 356 -9.04 -26.83 14.48
CA GLY A 356 -7.60 -27.15 14.50
C GLY A 356 -7.09 -27.63 13.14
N ARG A 357 -7.80 -28.58 12.51
CA ARG A 357 -7.42 -29.05 11.16
C ARG A 357 -7.46 -27.97 10.08
N GLN A 358 -8.43 -27.07 10.15
CA GLN A 358 -8.51 -25.95 9.19
C GLN A 358 -7.30 -25.01 9.34
N LEU A 359 -6.93 -24.67 10.57
CA LEU A 359 -5.78 -23.81 10.84
C LEU A 359 -4.45 -24.49 10.49
N GLU A 360 -4.30 -25.80 10.76
CA GLU A 360 -3.09 -26.59 10.40
C GLU A 360 -2.82 -26.60 8.90
N GLN A 361 -3.85 -26.69 8.08
CA GLN A 361 -3.72 -26.65 6.62
C GLN A 361 -3.21 -25.28 6.11
N LEU A 362 -3.45 -24.22 6.87
CA LEU A 362 -3.06 -22.86 6.55
C LEU A 362 -1.67 -22.49 7.10
N ASP A 363 -1.17 -23.24 8.09
CA ASP A 363 0.12 -22.98 8.77
C ASP A 363 1.32 -23.44 7.92
N ARG A 364 1.45 -22.89 6.72
CA ARG A 364 2.51 -23.18 5.75
C ARG A 364 2.98 -21.90 5.10
N ILE A 365 4.27 -21.60 5.24
CA ILE A 365 4.91 -20.38 4.72
C ILE A 365 5.59 -20.58 3.35
N ASP A 366 5.56 -21.80 2.80
CA ASP A 366 6.07 -22.13 1.47
C ASP A 366 5.11 -21.67 0.37
N GLY A 367 5.64 -21.31 -0.78
CA GLY A 367 4.89 -20.92 -1.97
C GLY A 367 5.19 -19.50 -2.46
N ASP A 368 4.56 -19.14 -3.57
CA ASP A 368 4.66 -17.81 -4.17
C ASP A 368 3.75 -16.77 -3.47
N LEU A 369 3.84 -15.53 -3.93
CA LEU A 369 3.05 -14.40 -3.40
C LEU A 369 1.55 -14.69 -3.41
N ASP A 370 1.03 -15.28 -4.48
CA ASP A 370 -0.41 -15.51 -4.65
C ASP A 370 -0.92 -16.59 -3.69
N LEU A 371 -0.12 -17.63 -3.46
CA LEU A 371 -0.43 -18.69 -2.51
C LEU A 371 -0.37 -18.19 -1.06
N LEU A 372 0.64 -17.40 -0.72
CA LEU A 372 0.74 -16.77 0.60
C LEU A 372 -0.43 -15.80 0.86
N MET A 373 -0.80 -14.98 -0.12
CA MET A 373 -1.97 -14.10 -0.03
C MET A 373 -3.28 -14.88 0.12
N THR A 374 -3.42 -15.99 -0.58
CA THR A 374 -4.58 -16.88 -0.48
C THR A 374 -4.71 -17.48 0.92
N ARG A 375 -3.61 -18.04 1.46
CA ARG A 375 -3.60 -18.59 2.83
C ARG A 375 -3.88 -17.50 3.86
N LEU A 376 -3.28 -16.33 3.70
CA LEU A 376 -3.49 -15.20 4.58
C LEU A 376 -4.97 -14.76 4.62
N SER A 377 -5.63 -14.71 3.46
CA SER A 377 -7.06 -14.40 3.38
C SER A 377 -7.90 -15.43 4.14
N HIS A 378 -7.59 -16.73 4.00
CA HIS A 378 -8.30 -17.78 4.72
C HIS A 378 -8.05 -17.74 6.24
N VAL A 379 -6.81 -17.50 6.68
CA VAL A 379 -6.51 -17.34 8.11
C VAL A 379 -7.30 -16.19 8.70
N ARG A 380 -7.42 -15.06 8.01
CA ARG A 380 -8.20 -13.91 8.46
C ARG A 380 -9.68 -14.23 8.66
N THR A 381 -10.27 -15.10 7.82
CA THR A 381 -11.61 -15.63 8.06
C THR A 381 -11.67 -16.40 9.39
N TRP A 382 -10.69 -17.23 9.70
CA TRP A 382 -10.61 -17.94 10.97
C TRP A 382 -10.29 -17.02 12.15
N THR A 383 -9.49 -15.98 11.96
CA THR A 383 -9.28 -14.91 12.96
C THR A 383 -10.63 -14.26 13.32
N TYR A 384 -11.45 -13.91 12.31
CA TYR A 384 -12.80 -13.39 12.54
C TYR A 384 -13.69 -14.37 13.31
N VAL A 385 -13.76 -15.63 12.89
CA VAL A 385 -14.53 -16.69 13.56
C VAL A 385 -14.07 -16.85 15.01
N SER A 386 -12.76 -16.80 15.28
CA SER A 386 -12.21 -16.96 16.63
C SER A 386 -12.59 -15.81 17.58
N HIS A 387 -12.96 -14.64 17.05
CA HIS A 387 -13.45 -13.52 17.86
C HIS A 387 -14.91 -13.65 18.30
N ARG A 388 -15.64 -14.68 17.80
CA ARG A 388 -16.98 -15.05 18.27
C ARG A 388 -16.85 -16.00 19.46
N ALA A 389 -16.74 -15.42 20.65
CA ALA A 389 -16.45 -16.18 21.87
C ALA A 389 -17.52 -17.26 22.17
N GLU A 390 -18.77 -16.99 21.79
CA GLU A 390 -19.91 -17.91 21.94
C GLU A 390 -19.82 -19.11 21.00
N TRP A 391 -19.08 -19.05 19.91
CA TRP A 391 -18.97 -20.14 18.93
C TRP A 391 -17.90 -21.18 19.27
N LEU A 392 -17.00 -20.88 20.20
CA LEU A 392 -15.82 -21.69 20.50
C LEU A 392 -15.71 -21.94 22.00
N GLU A 393 -15.28 -23.15 22.38
CA GLU A 393 -15.08 -23.51 23.77
C GLU A 393 -13.87 -22.81 24.41
N ASP A 394 -12.76 -22.72 23.66
CA ASP A 394 -11.55 -21.98 24.03
C ASP A 394 -11.25 -20.88 23.00
N ALA A 395 -12.12 -19.86 22.96
CA ALA A 395 -11.94 -18.75 22.03
C ALA A 395 -10.58 -18.04 22.19
N PRO A 396 -10.06 -17.76 23.41
CA PRO A 396 -8.74 -17.15 23.56
C PRO A 396 -7.60 -18.00 22.98
N GLY A 397 -7.61 -19.32 23.17
CA GLY A 397 -6.60 -20.21 22.60
C GLY A 397 -6.63 -20.23 21.07
N TRP A 398 -7.83 -20.27 20.48
CA TRP A 398 -7.99 -20.22 19.02
C TRP A 398 -7.63 -18.87 18.42
N GLN A 399 -7.95 -17.77 19.09
CA GLN A 399 -7.51 -16.43 18.69
C GLN A 399 -5.99 -16.34 18.65
N GLN A 400 -5.32 -16.80 19.71
CA GLN A 400 -3.86 -16.77 19.76
C GLN A 400 -3.23 -17.63 18.65
N ARG A 401 -3.81 -18.83 18.38
CA ARG A 401 -3.31 -19.71 17.32
C ARG A 401 -3.50 -19.12 15.93
N ALA A 402 -4.71 -18.63 15.61
CA ALA A 402 -5.00 -17.98 14.33
C ALA A 402 -4.09 -16.77 14.11
N ARG A 403 -3.91 -15.94 15.14
CA ARG A 403 -3.01 -14.77 15.09
C ARG A 403 -1.55 -15.17 14.85
N THR A 404 -1.06 -16.22 15.52
CA THR A 404 0.32 -16.69 15.32
C THR A 404 0.56 -17.13 13.86
N ILE A 405 -0.41 -17.84 13.26
CA ILE A 405 -0.34 -18.26 11.85
C ILE A 405 -0.40 -17.03 10.93
N GLU A 406 -1.31 -16.09 11.19
CA GLU A 406 -1.44 -14.84 10.42
C GLU A 406 -0.17 -14.02 10.46
N ASP A 407 0.46 -13.89 11.64
CA ASP A 407 1.74 -13.17 11.81
C ASP A 407 2.85 -13.84 11.00
N ARG A 408 2.98 -15.17 11.06
CA ARG A 408 3.99 -15.94 10.30
C ARG A 408 3.81 -15.78 8.78
N LEU A 409 2.58 -15.91 8.30
CA LEU A 409 2.25 -15.72 6.89
C LEU A 409 2.49 -14.28 6.44
N SER A 410 2.18 -13.31 7.29
CA SER A 410 2.41 -11.88 7.01
C SER A 410 3.90 -11.56 6.92
N ASP A 411 4.71 -12.13 7.80
CA ASP A 411 6.16 -11.96 7.78
C ASP A 411 6.79 -12.65 6.55
N ALA A 412 6.34 -13.86 6.20
CA ALA A 412 6.75 -14.56 4.99
C ALA A 412 6.39 -13.76 3.72
N LEU A 413 5.17 -13.23 3.66
CA LEU A 413 4.72 -12.40 2.55
C LEU A 413 5.54 -11.11 2.43
N HIS A 414 5.85 -10.46 3.57
CA HIS A 414 6.73 -9.28 3.57
C HIS A 414 8.14 -9.62 3.06
N ALA A 415 8.70 -10.74 3.49
CA ALA A 415 10.01 -11.20 3.06
C ALA A 415 10.02 -11.48 1.54
N GLU A 416 9.00 -12.14 1.02
CA GLU A 416 8.87 -12.46 -0.42
C GLU A 416 8.69 -11.18 -1.27
N LEU A 417 7.84 -10.23 -0.83
CA LEU A 417 7.70 -8.93 -1.48
C LEU A 417 9.02 -8.17 -1.51
N THR A 418 9.76 -8.22 -0.40
CA THR A 418 11.07 -7.56 -0.30
C THR A 418 12.10 -8.23 -1.21
N ALA A 419 12.19 -9.55 -1.21
CA ALA A 419 13.08 -10.29 -2.09
C ALA A 419 12.79 -10.03 -3.58
N ARG A 420 11.50 -9.95 -3.93
CA ARG A 420 11.09 -9.72 -5.32
C ARG A 420 11.27 -8.28 -5.78
N PHE A 421 10.97 -7.27 -4.94
CA PHE A 421 10.86 -5.87 -5.39
C PHE A 421 11.95 -4.94 -4.84
N VAL A 422 12.88 -5.43 -4.01
CA VAL A 422 13.93 -4.62 -3.41
C VAL A 422 15.30 -5.22 -3.69
N ASP A 423 16.14 -4.46 -4.36
CA ASP A 423 17.56 -4.77 -4.53
C ASP A 423 18.38 -3.83 -3.62
N ARG A 424 18.68 -4.32 -2.43
CA ARG A 424 19.43 -3.55 -1.42
C ARG A 424 20.79 -3.08 -1.91
N ARG A 425 21.45 -3.84 -2.80
CA ARG A 425 22.74 -3.46 -3.37
C ARG A 425 22.59 -2.23 -4.26
N SER A 426 21.65 -2.27 -5.22
CA SER A 426 21.37 -1.14 -6.10
C SER A 426 20.89 0.12 -5.35
N ILE A 427 20.15 -0.04 -4.24
CA ILE A 427 19.71 1.10 -3.43
C ILE A 427 20.88 1.79 -2.75
N VAL A 428 21.77 1.03 -2.10
CA VAL A 428 22.96 1.59 -1.44
C VAL A 428 23.82 2.34 -2.47
N LEU A 429 23.99 1.77 -3.66
CA LEU A 429 24.73 2.41 -4.75
C LEU A 429 24.07 3.71 -5.23
N ALA A 430 22.73 3.75 -5.32
CA ALA A 430 21.97 4.93 -5.78
C ALA A 430 21.84 6.04 -4.71
N THR A 431 22.06 5.71 -3.44
CA THR A 431 21.92 6.68 -2.33
C THR A 431 23.23 7.17 -1.74
N ALA A 432 24.34 6.50 -2.08
CA ALA A 432 25.65 6.87 -1.57
C ALA A 432 26.13 8.19 -2.18
N ALA A 433 26.45 9.15 -1.32
CA ALA A 433 26.99 10.45 -1.73
C ALA A 433 28.48 10.41 -2.11
N SER A 434 29.21 9.33 -1.75
CA SER A 434 30.63 9.16 -2.00
C SER A 434 30.99 7.69 -2.15
N SER A 435 32.00 7.43 -2.99
CA SER A 435 32.69 6.13 -3.07
C SER A 435 34.05 6.22 -2.37
N ASP A 436 34.48 5.13 -1.80
CA ASP A 436 35.80 4.98 -1.19
C ASP A 436 36.69 4.16 -2.14
N VAL A 437 37.86 4.69 -2.46
CA VAL A 437 38.79 4.05 -3.38
C VAL A 437 40.00 3.58 -2.59
N ALA A 438 40.13 2.27 -2.45
CA ALA A 438 41.30 1.66 -1.77
C ALA A 438 42.58 1.87 -2.57
N ALA A 439 43.75 1.79 -1.90
CA ALA A 439 45.04 1.86 -2.54
C ALA A 439 45.26 0.78 -3.64
N SER A 440 44.52 -0.31 -3.59
CA SER A 440 44.48 -1.36 -4.61
C SER A 440 43.68 -0.97 -5.88
N GLY A 441 43.08 0.21 -5.91
CA GLY A 441 42.18 0.63 -6.97
C GLY A 441 40.77 0.07 -6.83
N GLU A 442 40.47 -0.74 -5.82
CA GLU A 442 39.13 -1.25 -5.57
C GLU A 442 38.23 -0.14 -5.09
N VAL A 443 37.10 0.03 -5.77
CA VAL A 443 36.10 1.07 -5.44
C VAL A 443 34.95 0.45 -4.67
N ARG A 444 34.69 1.00 -3.49
CA ARG A 444 33.63 0.56 -2.59
C ARG A 444 32.60 1.66 -2.36
N VAL A 445 31.34 1.25 -2.29
CA VAL A 445 30.23 2.07 -1.85
C VAL A 445 29.57 1.35 -0.67
N GLY A 446 29.74 1.91 0.52
CA GLY A 446 29.38 1.22 1.75
C GLY A 446 30.14 -0.12 1.87
N ARG A 447 29.40 -1.23 1.98
CA ARG A 447 29.98 -2.59 2.06
C ARG A 447 30.20 -3.29 0.71
N PHE A 448 29.79 -2.66 -0.39
CA PHE A 448 29.81 -3.31 -1.71
C PHE A 448 30.97 -2.83 -2.56
N VAL A 449 31.67 -3.79 -3.18
CA VAL A 449 32.66 -3.52 -4.22
C VAL A 449 31.90 -3.31 -5.53
N ILE A 450 32.08 -2.14 -6.16
CA ILE A 450 31.37 -1.76 -7.38
C ILE A 450 32.26 -1.90 -8.62
N GLY A 451 33.56 -1.99 -8.45
CA GLY A 451 34.52 -2.14 -9.54
C GLY A 451 35.92 -1.77 -9.13
N ARG A 452 36.79 -1.56 -10.13
CA ARG A 452 38.18 -1.17 -9.93
C ARG A 452 38.52 0.04 -10.79
N LEU A 453 39.17 1.02 -10.22
CA LEU A 453 39.69 2.20 -10.87
C LEU A 453 41.22 2.14 -10.88
N GLN A 454 41.82 1.97 -12.06
CA GLN A 454 43.27 1.93 -12.27
C GLN A 454 43.65 3.05 -13.25
N GLY A 455 44.55 3.95 -12.82
CA GLY A 455 44.79 5.18 -13.55
C GLY A 455 43.47 5.96 -13.73
N LEU A 456 43.08 6.18 -14.99
CA LEU A 456 41.81 6.81 -15.38
C LEU A 456 40.78 5.81 -15.94
N THR A 457 41.10 4.49 -15.92
CA THR A 457 40.28 3.44 -16.49
C THR A 457 39.41 2.82 -15.40
N TRP A 458 38.11 2.84 -15.61
CA TRP A 458 37.12 2.19 -14.76
C TRP A 458 36.71 0.81 -15.32
N THR A 459 36.84 -0.22 -14.50
CA THR A 459 36.36 -1.58 -14.80
C THR A 459 35.24 -1.91 -13.83
N PRO A 460 33.95 -2.02 -14.27
CA PRO A 460 32.84 -2.35 -13.38
C PRO A 460 32.97 -3.79 -12.87
N ALA A 461 32.54 -4.03 -11.63
CA ALA A 461 32.24 -5.38 -11.16
C ALA A 461 31.01 -5.90 -11.92
N GLU A 462 30.78 -7.23 -11.94
CA GLU A 462 29.57 -7.81 -12.52
C GLU A 462 28.32 -7.22 -11.86
N GLY A 463 27.48 -6.53 -12.64
CA GLY A 463 26.28 -5.83 -12.16
C GLY A 463 25.38 -5.35 -13.29
N GLY A 464 24.16 -4.95 -12.95
CA GLY A 464 23.17 -4.45 -13.91
C GLY A 464 23.36 -2.97 -14.28
N ARG A 465 22.56 -2.48 -15.27
CA ARG A 465 22.60 -1.07 -15.75
C ARG A 465 22.36 -0.01 -14.65
N ALA A 466 21.58 -0.35 -13.60
CA ALA A 466 21.34 0.55 -12.47
C ALA A 466 22.61 0.74 -11.63
N GLU A 467 23.38 -0.33 -11.43
CA GLU A 467 24.66 -0.33 -10.71
C GLU A 467 25.73 0.47 -11.48
N GLU A 468 25.82 0.28 -12.80
CA GLU A 468 26.75 1.07 -13.62
C GLU A 468 26.45 2.57 -13.57
N ARG A 469 25.17 2.96 -13.59
CA ARG A 469 24.76 4.36 -13.48
C ARG A 469 25.09 4.93 -12.11
N ALA A 470 24.76 4.21 -11.04
CA ALA A 470 25.06 4.62 -9.67
C ALA A 470 26.57 4.75 -9.44
N ALA A 471 27.37 3.80 -9.97
CA ALA A 471 28.81 3.84 -9.92
C ALA A 471 29.39 5.09 -10.63
N ARG A 472 28.88 5.43 -11.81
CA ARG A 472 29.30 6.64 -12.55
C ARG A 472 28.99 7.91 -11.78
N GLU A 473 27.79 8.02 -11.20
CA GLU A 473 27.40 9.21 -10.42
C GLU A 473 28.26 9.36 -9.15
N SER A 474 28.54 8.26 -8.42
CA SER A 474 29.34 8.29 -7.20
C SER A 474 30.85 8.51 -7.45
N LEU A 475 31.37 8.11 -8.62
CA LEU A 475 32.78 8.24 -8.99
C LEU A 475 33.12 9.58 -9.63
N ALA A 476 32.15 10.39 -10.03
CA ALA A 476 32.41 11.62 -10.79
C ALA A 476 33.41 12.56 -10.09
N GLY A 477 33.29 12.72 -8.77
CA GLY A 477 34.18 13.53 -7.96
C GLY A 477 35.62 12.94 -7.85
N GLU A 478 35.73 11.62 -7.66
CA GLU A 478 37.03 10.93 -7.56
C GLU A 478 37.74 10.93 -8.91
N VAL A 479 37.02 10.71 -10.01
CA VAL A 479 37.59 10.77 -11.36
C VAL A 479 38.14 12.17 -11.64
N ALA A 480 37.39 13.22 -11.27
CA ALA A 480 37.84 14.61 -11.42
C ALA A 480 39.14 14.87 -10.62
N ALA A 481 39.20 14.42 -9.36
CA ALA A 481 40.36 14.55 -8.52
C ALA A 481 41.57 13.74 -9.06
N ARG A 482 41.35 12.56 -9.65
CA ARG A 482 42.43 11.77 -10.29
C ARG A 482 42.95 12.41 -11.56
N VAL A 483 42.06 12.99 -12.37
CA VAL A 483 42.46 13.77 -13.56
C VAL A 483 43.40 14.92 -13.14
N GLU A 484 43.04 15.65 -12.09
CA GLU A 484 43.86 16.73 -11.56
C GLU A 484 45.22 16.26 -11.05
N ARG A 485 45.28 15.11 -10.33
CA ARG A 485 46.52 14.48 -9.91
C ARG A 485 47.34 13.97 -11.08
N CYS A 486 46.76 13.39 -12.11
CA CYS A 486 47.45 12.96 -13.32
C CYS A 486 48.05 14.15 -14.08
N VAL A 487 47.36 15.27 -14.19
CA VAL A 487 47.83 16.51 -14.85
C VAL A 487 49.00 17.11 -14.11
N THR A 488 49.01 17.07 -12.79
CA THR A 488 50.07 17.65 -11.94
C THR A 488 51.21 16.69 -11.59
N ALA A 489 51.10 15.43 -12.02
CA ALA A 489 52.07 14.38 -11.69
C ALA A 489 53.42 14.67 -12.38
N PRO A 490 54.56 14.44 -11.67
CA PRO A 490 55.89 14.60 -12.27
C PRO A 490 56.13 13.49 -13.32
N ALA A 491 57.08 13.75 -14.24
CA ALA A 491 57.32 12.87 -15.39
C ALA A 491 57.76 11.43 -15.00
N ASP A 492 58.38 11.25 -13.85
CA ASP A 492 58.80 9.96 -13.30
C ASP A 492 57.65 9.13 -12.74
N ALA A 493 56.45 9.72 -12.56
CA ALA A 493 55.23 9.00 -12.19
C ALA A 493 54.61 8.24 -13.38
N PHE A 494 55.09 8.47 -14.61
CA PHE A 494 54.61 7.79 -15.81
C PHE A 494 55.61 6.74 -16.30
N THR A 495 55.11 5.57 -16.67
CA THR A 495 55.89 4.49 -17.21
C THR A 495 55.47 4.17 -18.63
N LEU A 496 56.39 4.11 -19.56
CA LEU A 496 56.15 3.67 -20.93
C LEU A 496 56.20 2.16 -21.02
N THR A 497 55.15 1.55 -21.54
CA THR A 497 54.99 0.11 -21.78
C THR A 497 54.60 -0.15 -23.23
N ASP A 498 54.60 -1.42 -23.64
CA ASP A 498 54.13 -1.82 -24.98
C ASP A 498 52.66 -1.50 -25.23
N GLU A 499 51.86 -1.35 -24.16
CA GLU A 499 50.42 -1.00 -24.25
C GLU A 499 50.18 0.52 -24.27
N GLY A 500 51.19 1.33 -23.92
CA GLY A 500 51.12 2.77 -23.87
C GLY A 500 51.71 3.38 -22.60
N ILE A 501 51.33 4.61 -22.29
CA ILE A 501 51.77 5.33 -21.09
C ILE A 501 50.87 4.91 -19.92
N VAL A 502 51.50 4.38 -18.89
CA VAL A 502 50.84 3.91 -17.66
C VAL A 502 51.07 4.94 -16.55
N TRP A 503 50.01 5.29 -15.83
CA TRP A 503 50.00 6.09 -14.61
C TRP A 503 49.07 5.46 -13.57
N ASP A 504 49.51 5.37 -12.34
CA ASP A 504 48.72 4.79 -11.21
C ASP A 504 48.13 3.40 -11.57
N GLY A 505 48.92 2.56 -12.22
CA GLY A 505 48.56 1.19 -12.59
C GLY A 505 47.61 1.03 -13.75
N GLY A 506 47.22 2.11 -14.45
CA GLY A 506 46.35 2.08 -15.62
C GLY A 506 46.92 2.78 -16.83
N VAL A 507 46.59 2.30 -18.04
CA VAL A 507 47.00 2.95 -19.30
C VAL A 507 46.21 4.24 -19.46
N VAL A 508 46.91 5.38 -19.47
CA VAL A 508 46.31 6.72 -19.60
C VAL A 508 46.41 7.29 -21.01
N ALA A 509 47.35 6.81 -21.82
CA ALA A 509 47.50 7.16 -23.23
C ALA A 509 48.11 6.01 -24.01
N ARG A 510 47.76 5.91 -25.30
CA ARG A 510 48.36 4.96 -26.25
C ARG A 510 49.13 5.74 -27.30
N LEU A 511 50.35 5.26 -27.62
CA LEU A 511 51.10 5.79 -28.71
C LEU A 511 50.56 5.25 -30.03
N GLY A 512 50.24 6.16 -30.94
CA GLY A 512 49.76 5.81 -32.30
C GLY A 512 50.70 6.43 -33.34
N GLN A 513 50.79 5.76 -34.49
CA GLN A 513 51.57 6.30 -35.61
C GLN A 513 50.89 7.54 -36.17
N GLY A 514 51.54 8.67 -36.18
CA GLY A 514 51.06 9.89 -36.78
C GLY A 514 51.14 9.88 -38.33
N PRO A 515 50.31 10.62 -39.05
CA PRO A 515 50.29 10.63 -40.51
C PRO A 515 51.55 11.21 -41.15
N THR A 516 52.41 11.92 -40.42
CA THR A 516 53.71 12.46 -40.90
C THR A 516 54.71 12.54 -39.75
N LEU A 517 56.05 12.48 -40.04
CA LEU A 517 57.13 12.66 -39.05
C LEU A 517 56.99 13.97 -38.24
N ARG A 518 56.48 15.05 -38.84
CA ARG A 518 56.22 16.31 -38.13
C ARG A 518 55.02 16.26 -37.19
N SER A 519 54.04 15.38 -37.41
CA SER A 519 52.92 15.20 -36.48
C SER A 519 53.35 14.39 -35.25
N GLU A 520 54.43 13.64 -35.31
CA GLU A 520 55.02 12.94 -34.16
C GLU A 520 55.75 13.94 -33.22
N GLU A 521 56.40 14.97 -33.74
CA GLU A 521 56.97 16.04 -32.94
C GLU A 521 55.89 16.92 -32.28
N HIS A 522 54.75 17.14 -32.94
CA HIS A 522 53.65 17.89 -32.37
C HIS A 522 52.76 17.10 -31.40
N THR A 523 52.77 15.79 -31.42
CA THR A 523 52.10 14.97 -30.38
C THR A 523 52.81 15.06 -29.03
N SER A 524 54.08 15.46 -29.01
CA SER A 524 54.77 15.80 -27.76
C SER A 524 54.36 17.17 -27.20
N GLU A 525 53.80 18.07 -28.02
CA GLU A 525 53.19 19.35 -27.58
C GLU A 525 51.70 19.30 -27.25
N LEU A 526 51.02 18.21 -27.56
CA LEU A 526 49.65 17.90 -27.07
C LEU A 526 49.65 17.49 -25.59
N GLN A 527 50.43 18.15 -24.88
CA GLN A 527 50.80 17.90 -23.50
C GLN A 527 49.91 18.65 -22.51
N SER A 528 48.68 18.81 -22.85
CA SER A 528 47.70 18.94 -21.79
C SER A 528 46.94 17.61 -21.69
N PRO A 529 47.21 16.79 -20.68
CA PRO A 529 46.48 15.53 -20.43
C PRO A 529 44.97 15.74 -20.40
N CYS A 530 44.50 16.95 -20.12
CA CYS A 530 43.07 17.35 -20.18
C CYS A 530 42.48 17.20 -21.58
N ASN A 531 43.18 17.48 -22.66
CA ASN A 531 42.60 17.38 -24.01
C ASN A 531 42.46 15.92 -24.47
N LEU A 532 43.34 15.01 -24.03
CA LEU A 532 43.27 13.61 -24.35
C LEU A 532 42.15 12.89 -23.57
N VAL A 533 42.00 13.23 -22.29
CA VAL A 533 40.95 12.64 -21.41
C VAL A 533 39.56 13.13 -21.78
N CYS A 534 39.39 14.42 -22.15
CA CYS A 534 38.11 14.95 -22.64
C CYS A 534 37.68 14.31 -23.95
N ARG A 535 38.58 14.00 -24.89
CA ARG A 535 38.25 13.31 -26.14
C ARG A 535 37.85 11.85 -25.91
N LEU A 536 38.56 11.12 -25.07
CA LEU A 536 38.25 9.73 -24.72
C LEU A 536 36.94 9.55 -23.94
N LEU A 537 36.51 10.58 -23.18
CA LEU A 537 35.22 10.59 -22.49
C LEU A 537 34.05 11.04 -23.38
N LEU A 538 34.31 11.80 -24.46
CA LEU A 538 33.30 12.30 -25.39
C LEU A 538 33.03 11.36 -26.57
N GLU A 539 33.99 10.52 -26.98
CA GLU A 539 33.86 9.61 -28.13
C GLU A 539 33.15 8.27 -27.79
N LYS A 540 32.78 8.03 -26.55
CA LYS A 540 31.91 6.91 -26.11
C LYS A 540 30.51 7.37 -25.71
N LYS A 541 29.87 8.16 -26.55
CA LYS A 541 28.41 8.35 -26.50
C LYS A 541 27.68 7.34 -27.37
#